data_97130becd68664accf3322ea24a25613
#
_entry.id   97130becd68664accf3322ea24a25613
#
_cell.length_a   1.000
_cell.length_b   1.000
_cell.length_c   1.000
_cell.angle_alpha   90.00
_cell.angle_beta   90.00
_cell.angle_gamma   90.00
#
_symmetry.space_group_name_H-M   'P 1'
#
loop_
_entity.id
_entity.type
_entity.pdbx_description
1 polymer ?
#
loop_
_entity_poly.entity_id
_entity_poly.type
_entity_poly.pdbx_seq_one_letter_code
_entity_poly.pdbx_strand_id
1 'polypeptide(L)'
;KVLKEIKYSYSHSKDWMNRLGLGTEESNSRLQKALDHLMKYVDELFAFDDLDKTYLANCEKLNTIWHKEVDEVLLESNLKRNPFPPLSMRDYRDGFHSEHMGHLLSIMQYLPRAYPDAKW
;
A
#
# COMPACT_ATOMS: atom_id res chain seq x y z
N LYS A 1 -6.98 19.24 -10.93
CA LYS A 1 -6.38 18.28 -11.87
C LYS A 1 -6.10 16.96 -11.16
N VAL A 2 -5.35 16.96 -10.09
CA VAL A 2 -4.97 15.76 -9.30
C VAL A 2 -6.17 14.89 -8.90
N LEU A 3 -7.26 15.48 -8.42
CA LEU A 3 -8.45 14.71 -8.00
C LEU A 3 -9.04 13.82 -9.11
N LYS A 4 -9.00 14.29 -10.37
CA LYS A 4 -9.49 13.49 -11.50
C LYS A 4 -8.59 12.28 -11.77
N GLU A 5 -7.29 12.47 -11.66
CA GLU A 5 -6.30 11.40 -11.84
C GLU A 5 -6.41 10.34 -10.74
N ILE A 6 -6.59 10.77 -9.49
CA ILE A 6 -6.81 9.85 -8.36
C ILE A 6 -8.11 9.05 -8.54
N LYS A 7 -9.20 9.69 -8.93
CA LYS A 7 -10.47 9.01 -9.22
C LYS A 7 -10.32 7.98 -10.35
N TYR A 8 -9.59 8.34 -11.40
CA TYR A 8 -9.31 7.40 -12.49
C TYR A 8 -8.50 6.20 -12.00
N SER A 9 -7.41 6.44 -11.26
CA SER A 9 -6.57 5.38 -10.71
C SER A 9 -7.34 4.45 -9.77
N TYR A 10 -8.21 5.01 -8.93
CA TYR A 10 -9.09 4.23 -8.06
C TYR A 10 -10.05 3.35 -8.86
N SER A 11 -10.76 3.94 -9.84
CA SER A 11 -11.69 3.18 -10.71
C SER A 11 -10.97 2.08 -11.47
N HIS A 12 -9.80 2.39 -12.04
CA HIS A 12 -8.98 1.42 -12.76
C HIS A 12 -8.55 0.24 -11.87
N SER A 13 -8.09 0.53 -10.65
CA SER A 13 -7.69 -0.51 -9.69
C SER A 13 -8.88 -1.38 -9.26
N LYS A 14 -10.03 -0.76 -8.97
CA LYS A 14 -11.26 -1.46 -8.64
C LYS A 14 -11.72 -2.38 -9.78
N ASP A 15 -11.70 -1.89 -11.02
CA ASP A 15 -12.07 -2.67 -12.20
C ASP A 15 -11.18 -3.90 -12.38
N TRP A 16 -9.86 -3.77 -12.14
CA TRP A 16 -8.95 -4.91 -12.19
C TRP A 16 -9.17 -5.90 -11.04
N MET A 17 -9.44 -5.42 -9.83
CA MET A 17 -9.80 -6.30 -8.73
C MET A 17 -11.03 -7.15 -9.09
N ASN A 18 -12.07 -6.53 -9.63
CA ASN A 18 -13.28 -7.22 -10.07
C ASN A 18 -13.01 -8.21 -11.20
N ARG A 19 -12.27 -7.80 -12.24
CA ARG A 19 -11.94 -8.67 -13.37
C ARG A 19 -11.15 -9.93 -12.97
N LEU A 20 -10.17 -9.76 -12.09
CA LEU A 20 -9.35 -10.87 -11.62
C LEU A 20 -10.09 -11.72 -10.58
N GLY A 21 -10.84 -11.09 -9.68
CA GLY A 21 -11.58 -11.78 -8.63
C GLY A 21 -12.75 -12.60 -9.14
N LEU A 22 -13.47 -12.07 -10.14
CA LEU A 22 -14.63 -12.74 -10.77
C LEU A 22 -14.27 -13.53 -12.04
N GLY A 23 -13.01 -13.56 -12.40
CA GLY A 23 -12.53 -14.26 -13.59
C GLY A 23 -12.48 -15.78 -13.41
N THR A 24 -11.31 -16.36 -13.63
CA THR A 24 -11.10 -17.80 -13.43
C THR A 24 -10.78 -18.10 -11.97
N GLU A 25 -10.96 -19.36 -11.56
CA GLU A 25 -10.55 -19.83 -10.23
C GLU A 25 -9.06 -19.57 -9.96
N GLU A 26 -8.22 -19.75 -10.97
CA GLU A 26 -6.79 -19.45 -10.88
C GLU A 26 -6.53 -17.96 -10.64
N SER A 27 -7.19 -17.05 -11.38
CA SER A 27 -7.01 -15.60 -11.20
C SER A 27 -7.47 -15.15 -9.83
N ASN A 28 -8.60 -15.65 -9.35
CA ASN A 28 -9.09 -15.36 -7.99
C ASN A 28 -8.11 -15.85 -6.93
N SER A 29 -7.64 -17.10 -7.03
CA SER A 29 -6.66 -17.65 -6.08
C SER A 29 -5.36 -16.87 -6.05
N ARG A 30 -4.84 -16.45 -7.20
CA ARG A 30 -3.63 -15.60 -7.28
C ARG A 30 -3.87 -14.22 -6.64
N LEU A 31 -5.02 -13.62 -6.92
CA LEU A 31 -5.37 -12.31 -6.36
C LEU A 31 -5.56 -12.40 -4.84
N GLN A 32 -6.20 -13.46 -4.34
CA GLN A 32 -6.35 -13.70 -2.90
C GLN A 32 -4.99 -13.84 -2.21
N LYS A 33 -4.05 -14.61 -2.79
CA LYS A 33 -2.70 -14.74 -2.23
C LYS A 33 -1.94 -13.41 -2.21
N ALA A 34 -2.09 -12.59 -3.26
CA ALA A 34 -1.49 -11.26 -3.31
C ALA A 34 -2.09 -10.33 -2.25
N LEU A 35 -3.41 -10.35 -2.09
CA LEU A 35 -4.13 -9.62 -1.05
C LEU A 35 -3.61 -10.02 0.33
N ASP A 36 -3.55 -11.33 0.60
CA ASP A 36 -3.05 -11.87 1.86
C ASP A 36 -1.60 -11.45 2.16
N HIS A 37 -0.78 -11.36 1.13
CA HIS A 37 0.60 -10.90 1.28
C HIS A 37 0.71 -9.41 1.57
N LEU A 38 -0.13 -8.58 0.95
CA LEU A 38 -0.04 -7.13 1.01
C LEU A 38 -0.78 -6.52 2.20
N MET A 39 -1.87 -7.13 2.64
CA MET A 39 -2.69 -6.59 3.74
C MET A 39 -1.93 -6.39 5.05
N LYS A 40 -0.88 -7.16 5.29
CA LYS A 40 -0.02 -7.03 6.47
C LYS A 40 0.70 -5.67 6.57
N TYR A 41 0.83 -4.94 5.45
CA TYR A 41 1.47 -3.62 5.41
C TYR A 41 0.48 -2.45 5.55
N VAL A 42 -0.81 -2.73 5.59
CA VAL A 42 -1.85 -1.69 5.59
C VAL A 42 -1.82 -0.82 6.83
N ASP A 43 -1.48 -1.40 7.99
CA ASP A 43 -1.42 -0.65 9.26
C ASP A 43 -0.43 0.52 9.19
N GLU A 44 0.62 0.39 8.37
CA GLU A 44 1.62 1.44 8.14
C GLU A 44 1.00 2.70 7.49
N LEU A 45 -0.03 2.54 6.64
CA LEU A 45 -0.72 3.68 6.01
C LEU A 45 -1.43 4.58 7.02
N PHE A 46 -1.73 4.06 8.19
CA PHE A 46 -2.48 4.75 9.26
C PHE A 46 -1.64 5.03 10.50
N ALA A 47 -0.33 4.81 10.43
CA ALA A 47 0.63 5.17 11.48
C ALA A 47 0.93 6.68 11.41
N PHE A 48 -0.04 7.51 11.82
CA PHE A 48 0.05 8.96 11.80
C PHE A 48 0.94 9.48 12.93
N ASP A 49 1.91 10.30 12.58
CA ASP A 49 2.72 11.03 13.55
C ASP A 49 2.09 12.38 13.97
N ASP A 50 2.78 13.16 14.79
CA ASP A 50 2.28 14.44 15.28
C ASP A 50 2.20 15.50 14.17
N LEU A 51 3.05 15.40 13.14
CA LEU A 51 2.97 16.28 11.96
C LEU A 51 1.72 15.95 11.15
N ASP A 52 1.46 14.69 10.91
CA ASP A 52 0.23 14.28 10.21
C ASP A 52 -1.01 14.77 10.92
N LYS A 53 -1.09 14.59 12.25
CA LYS A 53 -2.22 15.04 13.06
C LYS A 53 -2.41 16.55 13.03
N THR A 54 -1.31 17.29 12.84
CA THR A 54 -1.35 18.75 12.72
C THR A 54 -1.93 19.21 11.38
N TYR A 55 -1.59 18.54 10.29
CA TYR A 55 -1.93 18.96 8.93
C TYR A 55 -3.11 18.20 8.31
N LEU A 56 -3.38 16.97 8.76
CA LEU A 56 -4.46 16.14 8.25
C LEU A 56 -5.66 16.18 9.21
N ALA A 57 -6.69 16.88 8.82
CA ALA A 57 -7.94 16.83 9.57
C ALA A 57 -8.55 15.42 9.53
N ASN A 58 -8.91 14.88 10.70
CA ASN A 58 -9.65 13.61 10.83
C ASN A 58 -8.89 12.33 10.41
N CYS A 59 -7.62 12.18 10.76
CA CYS A 59 -6.83 10.97 10.50
C CYS A 59 -7.55 9.67 10.87
N GLU A 60 -8.22 9.63 12.02
CA GLU A 60 -8.98 8.46 12.48
C GLU A 60 -10.14 8.09 11.55
N LYS A 61 -10.81 9.10 10.97
CA LYS A 61 -11.88 8.87 10.00
C LYS A 61 -11.36 8.29 8.68
N LEU A 62 -10.13 8.64 8.28
CA LEU A 62 -9.53 8.12 7.06
C LEU A 62 -9.36 6.60 7.13
N ASN A 63 -8.91 6.08 8.26
CA ASN A 63 -8.80 4.64 8.48
C ASN A 63 -10.18 3.95 8.31
N THR A 64 -11.20 4.45 8.99
CA THR A 64 -12.55 3.89 8.92
C THR A 64 -13.13 3.93 7.49
N ILE A 65 -12.96 5.06 6.80
CA ILE A 65 -13.44 5.21 5.41
C ILE A 65 -12.72 4.23 4.49
N TRP A 66 -11.39 4.15 4.60
CA TRP A 66 -10.58 3.26 3.78
C TRP A 66 -10.99 1.79 3.97
N HIS A 67 -11.13 1.33 5.20
CA HIS A 67 -11.55 -0.03 5.48
C HIS A 67 -12.90 -0.35 4.88
N LYS A 68 -13.87 0.56 5.02
CA LYS A 68 -15.21 0.40 4.44
C LYS A 68 -15.14 0.27 2.92
N GLU A 69 -14.47 1.20 2.23
CA GLU A 69 -14.33 1.19 0.77
C GLU A 69 -13.63 -0.08 0.27
N VAL A 70 -12.56 -0.51 0.95
CA VAL A 70 -11.83 -1.72 0.57
C VAL A 70 -12.68 -2.97 0.80
N ASP A 71 -13.41 -3.06 1.92
CA ASP A 71 -14.28 -4.21 2.19
C ASP A 71 -15.40 -4.33 1.16
N GLU A 72 -15.97 -3.21 0.69
CA GLU A 72 -16.94 -3.20 -0.40
C GLU A 72 -16.33 -3.76 -1.70
N VAL A 73 -15.12 -3.32 -2.07
CA VAL A 73 -14.40 -3.82 -3.27
C VAL A 73 -14.07 -5.31 -3.14
N LEU A 74 -13.61 -5.76 -1.98
CA LEU A 74 -13.29 -7.17 -1.74
C LEU A 74 -14.53 -8.05 -1.87
N LEU A 75 -15.66 -7.61 -1.32
CA LEU A 75 -16.93 -8.31 -1.43
C LEU A 75 -17.38 -8.41 -2.90
N GLU A 76 -17.35 -7.31 -3.64
CA GLU A 76 -17.69 -7.27 -5.07
C GLU A 76 -16.78 -8.19 -5.91
N SER A 77 -15.51 -8.32 -5.53
CA SER A 77 -14.49 -9.12 -6.24
C SER A 77 -14.44 -10.58 -5.78
N ASN A 78 -15.36 -11.03 -4.93
CA ASN A 78 -15.36 -12.39 -4.35
C ASN A 78 -14.04 -12.75 -3.64
N LEU A 79 -13.51 -11.78 -2.88
CA LEU A 79 -12.30 -11.93 -2.09
C LEU A 79 -12.61 -11.83 -0.60
N LYS A 80 -11.74 -12.39 0.23
CA LYS A 80 -11.90 -12.41 1.68
C LYS A 80 -10.75 -11.67 2.34
N ARG A 81 -11.08 -10.82 3.32
CA ARG A 81 -10.07 -10.27 4.22
C ARG A 81 -9.75 -11.32 5.29
N ASN A 82 -8.55 -11.86 5.22
CA ASN A 82 -8.07 -12.75 6.25
C ASN A 82 -7.46 -11.94 7.40
N PRO A 83 -7.58 -12.39 8.65
CA PRO A 83 -6.88 -11.76 9.77
C PRO A 83 -5.37 -11.98 9.62
N PHE A 84 -4.58 -10.91 9.74
CA PHE A 84 -3.12 -10.99 9.73
C PHE A 84 -2.57 -10.59 11.09
N PRO A 85 -1.50 -11.25 11.54
CA PRO A 85 -0.73 -10.69 12.63
C PRO A 85 -0.15 -9.35 12.13
N PRO A 86 -0.31 -8.26 12.90
CA PRO A 86 0.30 -6.99 12.54
C PRO A 86 1.81 -7.19 12.39
N LEU A 87 2.37 -6.67 11.31
CA LEU A 87 3.82 -6.58 11.22
C LEU A 87 4.31 -5.73 12.39
N SER A 88 5.27 -6.26 13.14
CA SER A 88 5.90 -5.54 14.25
C SER A 88 6.70 -4.29 13.81
N MET A 89 6.77 -4.04 12.52
CA MET A 89 7.44 -2.88 11.90
C MET A 89 6.46 -1.71 11.88
N ARG A 90 6.29 -1.08 13.03
CA ARG A 90 5.27 -0.03 13.22
C ARG A 90 5.70 1.35 12.74
N ASP A 91 6.99 1.56 12.41
CA ASP A 91 7.43 2.92 12.14
C ASP A 91 8.59 2.97 11.15
N TYR A 92 8.23 2.97 9.85
CA TYR A 92 9.20 3.28 8.80
C TYR A 92 9.82 4.68 8.99
N ARG A 93 9.14 5.59 9.69
CA ARG A 93 9.62 6.93 10.02
C ARG A 93 10.67 6.91 11.13
N ASP A 94 10.62 5.92 12.01
CA ASP A 94 11.64 5.67 13.03
C ASP A 94 12.87 4.90 12.49
N GLY A 95 12.93 4.70 11.17
CA GLY A 95 14.07 4.06 10.51
C GLY A 95 13.98 2.52 10.42
N PHE A 96 12.86 1.93 10.79
CA PHE A 96 12.62 0.50 10.62
C PHE A 96 12.07 0.21 9.23
N HIS A 97 12.87 -0.38 8.39
CA HIS A 97 12.50 -0.72 7.01
C HIS A 97 12.63 -2.22 6.76
N SER A 98 11.91 -2.71 5.74
CA SER A 98 12.10 -4.08 5.27
C SER A 98 13.51 -4.25 4.68
N GLU A 99 13.99 -5.50 4.59
CA GLU A 99 15.29 -5.84 3.96
C GLU A 99 15.42 -5.28 2.53
N HIS A 100 14.32 -5.12 1.83
CA HIS A 100 14.30 -4.58 0.46
C HIS A 100 14.80 -3.14 0.35
N MET A 101 14.69 -2.34 1.41
CA MET A 101 15.20 -0.96 1.42
C MET A 101 16.71 -0.92 1.22
N GLY A 102 17.47 -1.81 1.86
CA GLY A 102 18.92 -1.89 1.70
C GLY A 102 19.33 -2.19 0.27
N HIS A 103 18.65 -3.11 -0.39
CA HIS A 103 18.88 -3.43 -1.79
C HIS A 103 18.53 -2.26 -2.72
N LEU A 104 17.40 -1.64 -2.49
CA LEU A 104 16.95 -0.47 -3.26
C LEU A 104 17.96 0.69 -3.14
N LEU A 105 18.35 1.03 -1.93
CA LEU A 105 19.33 2.09 -1.67
C LEU A 105 20.70 1.79 -2.29
N SER A 106 21.13 0.54 -2.27
CA SER A 106 22.40 0.13 -2.90
C SER A 106 22.39 0.39 -4.41
N ILE A 107 21.28 0.11 -5.08
CA ILE A 107 21.10 0.38 -6.51
C ILE A 107 21.01 1.90 -6.78
N MET A 108 20.19 2.61 -6.04
CA MET A 108 19.97 4.05 -6.24
C MET A 108 21.21 4.89 -5.96
N GLN A 109 21.99 4.51 -4.97
CA GLN A 109 23.17 5.27 -4.54
C GLN A 109 24.48 4.82 -5.22
N TYR A 110 24.42 3.84 -6.12
CA TYR A 110 25.64 3.30 -6.75
C TYR A 110 26.46 4.37 -7.47
N LEU A 111 25.84 5.12 -8.37
CA LEU A 111 26.54 6.15 -9.14
C LEU A 111 27.12 7.27 -8.27
N PRO A 112 26.34 7.93 -7.40
CA PRO A 112 26.91 8.99 -6.55
C PRO A 112 27.97 8.48 -5.56
N ARG A 113 27.93 7.23 -5.16
CA ARG A 113 28.99 6.62 -4.32
C ARG A 113 30.25 6.28 -5.11
N ALA A 114 30.09 5.81 -6.34
CA ALA A 114 31.22 5.48 -7.20
C ALA A 114 31.93 6.73 -7.74
N TYR A 115 31.21 7.82 -7.91
CA TYR A 115 31.71 9.08 -8.48
C TYR A 115 31.24 10.28 -7.63
N PRO A 116 31.80 10.45 -6.41
CA PRO A 116 31.32 11.47 -5.46
C PRO A 116 31.50 12.90 -5.96
N ASP A 117 32.46 13.17 -6.83
CA ASP A 117 32.76 14.50 -7.38
C ASP A 117 32.04 14.81 -8.71
N ALA A 118 31.24 13.87 -9.21
CA ALA A 118 30.49 14.07 -10.45
C ALA A 118 29.38 15.09 -10.27
N LYS A 119 29.20 15.94 -11.28
CA LYS A 119 28.07 16.89 -11.36
C LYS A 119 26.98 16.23 -12.22
N TRP A 120 25.80 16.12 -11.62
CA TRP A 120 24.61 15.48 -12.22
C TRP A 120 23.64 16.53 -12.76
#